data_830705e803a95f8714a39a4a4c6ac5a2
#
_entry.id   830705e803a95f8714a39a4a4c6ac5a2
#
_cell.length_a   1.000
_cell.length_b   1.000
_cell.length_c   1.000
_cell.angle_alpha   90.00
_cell.angle_beta   90.00
_cell.angle_gamma   90.00
#
_symmetry.space_group_name_H-M   'P 1'
#
loop_
_entity.id
_entity.type
_entity.pdbx_description
1 polymer ?
#
loop_
_entity_poly.entity_id
_entity_poly.type
_entity_poly.pdbx_seq_one_letter_code
_entity_poly.pdbx_strand_id
1 'polypeptide(L)'
;MFRSLILLVMIIYSLAACSLTTINNRPGTTIGNQVISANKHIDNSSETQLKSSNIVDEKNKQGLRENEDSPEPLEKEVTISPKEIERLEKTQRKVNESSFISKEKSVVSNNSKTKYFNFVLKIKETKYTKKYYIYYSDIKRKTFAKWLKRAELYLPYILKIFRQYNIPDDLAFLPFGESGFNPRAYSRAGAAGIWQFMPATARKYGLTVNWWIDERLDPFRSTIAAAKYLSDLYKMFGDWYLALAAYNAGEGKISKALKRSKKDNFFHIAKPRYLRLETRMYVPKFMAILKIVKNLDKLGFEPLCVDNKNLPARVFVKEGTDLYTFARKLGVSWKKFRKWNPHFRRYVTPPGVVSIIYVPKSLEARAKNLIKTKIIRPYGGLYRYKIKRGDSWWRISTRFGVPIKILKRINRTNRNLLRPGRSILIPKSKRFYLAFKKTNKISLTKGRRWTNRRGNYVVKPGDTLWDIAKRFKVSLKTILVANRLNKRSIIRPGMKLYIPITDYKSLKSAQRALKQILYRVKKGDNLWGIARKFGVTTNQLLTWNNLKKNSRIYPGDKIKIFIEVVEN
;
A
#
# COMPACT_ATOMS: atom_id res chain seq x y z
N MET A 1 -14.95 53.68 19.81
CA MET A 1 -15.63 52.69 18.94
C MET A 1 -14.98 51.30 18.91
N PHE A 2 -13.75 51.08 19.34
CA PHE A 2 -13.09 49.78 19.29
C PHE A 2 -13.31 48.87 20.53
N ARG A 3 -13.88 49.36 21.61
CA ARG A 3 -14.15 48.57 22.84
C ARG A 3 -15.52 47.90 22.86
N SER A 4 -16.49 48.33 22.09
CA SER A 4 -17.84 47.74 22.03
C SER A 4 -17.93 46.53 21.10
N LEU A 5 -17.00 46.34 20.17
CA LEU A 5 -17.01 45.20 19.23
C LEU A 5 -16.45 43.90 19.84
N ILE A 6 -15.58 44.01 20.84
CA ILE A 6 -14.98 42.85 21.54
C ILE A 6 -15.97 42.22 22.53
N LEU A 7 -16.85 43.02 23.10
CA LEU A 7 -17.88 42.51 24.06
C LEU A 7 -19.00 41.75 23.34
N LEU A 8 -19.32 42.10 22.08
CA LEU A 8 -20.35 41.41 21.30
C LEU A 8 -19.91 40.03 20.81
N VAL A 9 -18.63 39.84 20.52
CA VAL A 9 -18.06 38.53 20.11
C VAL A 9 -17.93 37.55 21.25
N MET A 10 -17.71 38.04 22.47
CA MET A 10 -17.65 37.18 23.69
C MET A 10 -19.03 36.70 24.15
N ILE A 11 -20.10 37.47 23.89
CA ILE A 11 -21.47 37.08 24.24
C ILE A 11 -22.02 36.02 23.28
N ILE A 12 -21.60 36.01 22.02
CA ILE A 12 -22.02 35.00 21.05
C ILE A 12 -21.35 33.63 21.31
N TYR A 13 -20.14 33.60 21.88
CA TYR A 13 -19.47 32.36 22.27
C TYR A 13 -19.97 31.75 23.57
N SER A 14 -20.62 32.53 24.44
CA SER A 14 -21.19 32.07 25.73
C SER A 14 -22.60 31.46 25.58
N LEU A 15 -23.34 31.76 24.52
CA LEU A 15 -24.68 31.23 24.25
C LEU A 15 -24.71 29.93 23.43
N ALA A 16 -23.59 29.53 22.84
CA ALA A 16 -23.48 28.27 22.10
C ALA A 16 -23.05 27.06 22.96
N ALA A 17 -22.72 27.25 24.23
CA ALA A 17 -22.26 26.20 25.15
C ALA A 17 -23.32 25.71 26.15
N CYS A 18 -24.56 26.22 26.07
CA CYS A 18 -25.58 25.97 27.10
C CYS A 18 -26.84 25.23 26.64
N SER A 19 -26.79 24.47 25.53
CA SER A 19 -27.98 23.75 25.01
C SER A 19 -27.79 22.26 24.71
N LEU A 20 -26.96 21.57 25.53
CA LEU A 20 -26.82 20.10 25.40
C LEU A 20 -26.68 19.42 26.80
N THR A 21 -27.55 19.75 27.74
CA THR A 21 -27.75 18.92 28.93
C THR A 21 -29.16 19.15 29.48
N THR A 22 -30.10 18.32 29.03
CA THR A 22 -31.30 17.93 29.83
C THR A 22 -32.08 16.89 29.04
N ILE A 23 -32.29 15.76 29.69
CA ILE A 23 -33.30 14.67 29.57
C ILE A 23 -32.53 13.34 29.75
N ASN A 24 -32.64 12.55 30.80
CA ASN A 24 -33.70 12.13 31.71
C ASN A 24 -33.11 11.42 32.93
N ASN A 25 -33.46 11.88 34.12
CA ASN A 25 -33.43 11.07 35.33
C ASN A 25 -34.85 10.55 35.61
N ARG A 26 -35.02 9.27 35.87
CA ARG A 26 -35.94 8.74 36.88
C ARG A 26 -35.50 7.38 37.44
N PRO A 27 -35.83 7.04 38.68
CA PRO A 27 -34.99 6.26 39.60
C PRO A 27 -35.59 4.90 40.02
N GLY A 28 -34.80 4.16 40.79
CA GLY A 28 -35.21 3.01 41.65
C GLY A 28 -34.61 1.70 41.15
N THR A 29 -33.83 0.99 41.90
CA THR A 29 -33.95 0.47 43.23
C THR A 29 -32.61 -0.09 43.72
N THR A 30 -32.34 0.11 44.97
CA THR A 30 -31.25 -0.37 45.81
C THR A 30 -31.33 -1.89 46.01
N ILE A 31 -30.18 -2.58 46.18
CA ILE A 31 -29.84 -3.65 47.15
C ILE A 31 -28.43 -4.15 46.78
N GLY A 32 -27.49 -3.97 47.68
CA GLY A 32 -26.92 -4.93 48.58
C GLY A 32 -25.42 -5.11 48.42
N ASN A 33 -24.65 -4.59 49.37
CA ASN A 33 -23.22 -4.86 49.60
C ASN A 33 -22.86 -6.33 49.67
N GLN A 34 -21.71 -6.72 49.09
CA GLN A 34 -20.73 -7.48 49.86
C GLN A 34 -19.33 -7.37 49.25
N VAL A 35 -18.40 -6.94 50.08
CA VAL A 35 -16.95 -6.94 49.94
C VAL A 35 -16.45 -8.34 50.28
N ILE A 36 -15.66 -8.98 49.43
CA ILE A 36 -14.67 -9.97 49.85
C ILE A 36 -13.41 -9.81 48.98
N SER A 37 -12.32 -9.53 49.69
CA SER A 37 -10.94 -9.57 49.28
C SER A 37 -10.46 -11.02 49.10
N ALA A 38 -9.72 -11.32 48.05
CA ALA A 38 -8.71 -12.38 48.08
C ALA A 38 -7.63 -12.15 46.98
N ASN A 39 -6.42 -12.13 47.48
CA ASN A 39 -5.15 -12.06 46.80
C ASN A 39 -4.79 -13.35 46.03
N LYS A 40 -3.91 -13.17 45.06
CA LYS A 40 -2.91 -14.10 44.48
C LYS A 40 -3.39 -15.23 43.57
N HIS A 41 -3.05 -15.14 42.30
CA HIS A 41 -1.96 -15.88 41.66
C HIS A 41 -1.80 -15.36 40.22
N ILE A 42 -0.57 -14.93 39.89
CA ILE A 42 -0.14 -14.58 38.54
C ILE A 42 0.32 -15.91 37.93
N ASP A 43 -0.36 -16.37 36.88
CA ASP A 43 0.13 -17.44 36.03
C ASP A 43 0.47 -16.91 34.66
N ASN A 44 1.72 -17.16 34.28
CA ASN A 44 2.33 -16.88 33.00
C ASN A 44 1.76 -17.82 31.92
N SER A 45 0.72 -17.41 31.19
CA SER A 45 0.24 -18.15 30.02
C SER A 45 -0.19 -17.30 28.82
N SER A 46 0.24 -16.04 28.77
CA SER A 46 -0.20 -15.10 27.71
C SER A 46 0.81 -14.82 26.56
N GLU A 47 1.98 -15.45 26.57
CA GLU A 47 2.97 -15.23 25.48
C GLU A 47 2.86 -16.16 24.27
N THR A 48 2.09 -17.24 24.34
CA THR A 48 2.04 -18.25 23.26
C THR A 48 0.93 -18.01 22.22
N GLN A 49 -0.03 -17.14 22.47
CA GLN A 49 -1.12 -16.87 21.52
C GLN A 49 -0.88 -15.73 20.52
N LEU A 50 0.16 -14.94 20.71
CA LEU A 50 0.50 -13.82 19.78
C LEU A 50 1.35 -14.24 18.58
N LYS A 51 1.93 -15.44 18.57
CA LYS A 51 2.75 -15.95 17.45
C LYS A 51 1.94 -16.63 16.34
N SER A 52 0.73 -17.10 16.61
CA SER A 52 -0.11 -17.78 15.60
C SER A 52 -0.91 -16.85 14.68
N SER A 53 -1.10 -15.59 15.05
CA SER A 53 -1.84 -14.63 14.21
C SER A 53 -1.03 -14.00 13.07
N ASN A 54 0.30 -14.09 13.11
CA ASN A 54 1.17 -13.52 12.08
C ASN A 54 1.39 -14.44 10.86
N ILE A 55 1.11 -15.75 10.98
CA ILE A 55 1.36 -16.72 9.89
C ILE A 55 0.22 -16.72 8.86
N VAL A 56 -0.97 -16.29 9.22
CA VAL A 56 -2.14 -16.27 8.31
C VAL A 56 -2.12 -15.07 7.35
N ASP A 57 -1.42 -13.98 7.69
CA ASP A 57 -1.34 -12.78 6.85
C ASP A 57 -0.32 -12.89 5.70
N GLU A 58 0.68 -13.77 5.79
CA GLU A 58 1.67 -13.93 4.71
C GLU A 58 1.13 -14.70 3.49
N LYS A 59 0.21 -15.65 3.68
CA LYS A 59 -0.42 -16.35 2.54
C LYS A 59 -1.38 -15.49 1.72
N ASN A 60 -1.93 -14.41 2.31
CA ASN A 60 -2.70 -13.42 1.57
C ASN A 60 -1.85 -12.42 0.78
N LYS A 61 -0.54 -12.33 1.04
CA LYS A 61 0.37 -11.43 0.30
C LYS A 61 0.74 -11.94 -1.09
N GLN A 62 0.76 -13.24 -1.31
CA GLN A 62 1.14 -13.82 -2.62
C GLN A 62 0.05 -13.75 -3.69
N GLY A 63 -1.24 -13.75 -3.31
CA GLY A 63 -2.36 -13.61 -4.25
C GLY A 63 -2.63 -12.19 -4.75
N LEU A 64 -1.89 -11.19 -4.25
CA LEU A 64 -2.06 -9.76 -4.58
C LEU A 64 -0.93 -9.20 -5.46
N ARG A 65 0.04 -10.03 -5.86
CA ARG A 65 1.27 -9.56 -6.55
C ARG A 65 1.18 -9.41 -8.07
N GLU A 66 0.07 -9.80 -8.69
CA GLU A 66 -0.12 -9.65 -10.14
C GLU A 66 -1.05 -8.47 -10.49
N ASN A 67 -0.77 -7.27 -9.99
CA ASN A 67 -1.48 -6.07 -10.41
C ASN A 67 -0.47 -5.03 -10.88
N GLU A 68 -0.69 -4.49 -12.07
CA GLU A 68 -0.04 -3.28 -12.61
C GLU A 68 -0.14 -2.05 -11.69
N ASP A 69 -0.83 -2.17 -10.55
CA ASP A 69 -0.99 -1.20 -9.46
C ASP A 69 -0.07 -1.51 -8.26
N SER A 70 1.00 -2.31 -8.43
CA SER A 70 1.99 -2.53 -7.37
C SER A 70 2.59 -1.18 -6.95
N PRO A 71 2.79 -0.93 -5.64
CA PRO A 71 3.53 0.23 -5.19
C PRO A 71 4.92 0.19 -5.84
N GLU A 72 5.37 1.34 -6.35
CA GLU A 72 6.74 1.47 -6.84
C GLU A 72 7.67 1.14 -5.67
N PRO A 73 8.60 0.17 -5.81
CA PRO A 73 9.61 -0.05 -4.80
C PRO A 73 10.40 1.25 -4.63
N LEU A 74 10.86 1.54 -3.41
CA LEU A 74 11.89 2.56 -3.22
C LEU A 74 13.01 2.25 -4.23
N GLU A 75 13.39 3.24 -5.02
CA GLU A 75 14.67 3.19 -5.74
C GLU A 75 15.66 2.74 -4.67
N LYS A 76 16.31 1.58 -4.90
CA LYS A 76 17.08 0.81 -3.90
C LYS A 76 17.74 1.76 -2.91
N GLU A 77 17.38 1.61 -1.65
CA GLU A 77 17.95 2.42 -0.57
C GLU A 77 19.46 2.33 -0.69
N VAL A 78 20.07 3.47 -1.06
CA VAL A 78 21.50 3.48 -1.36
C VAL A 78 22.24 3.54 -0.03
N THR A 79 22.34 2.39 0.61
CA THR A 79 23.45 2.12 1.49
C THR A 79 24.67 1.98 0.60
N ILE A 80 25.47 3.04 0.53
CA ILE A 80 26.73 3.00 -0.20
C ILE A 80 27.54 1.84 0.40
N SER A 81 27.78 0.80 -0.39
CA SER A 81 28.52 -0.38 0.08
C SER A 81 29.97 0.00 0.42
N PRO A 82 30.66 -0.72 1.31
CA PRO A 82 32.08 -0.47 1.58
C PRO A 82 32.96 -0.45 0.32
N LYS A 83 32.65 -1.30 -0.67
CA LYS A 83 33.35 -1.33 -1.98
C LYS A 83 33.08 -0.08 -2.84
N GLU A 84 31.88 0.45 -2.78
CA GLU A 84 31.50 1.70 -3.45
C GLU A 84 32.13 2.92 -2.77
N ILE A 85 32.39 2.79 -1.48
CA ILE A 85 33.16 3.74 -0.65
C ILE A 85 34.62 3.82 -1.15
N GLU A 86 35.26 2.69 -1.32
CA GLU A 86 36.64 2.59 -1.77
C GLU A 86 36.81 3.09 -3.24
N ARG A 87 35.85 2.82 -4.10
CA ARG A 87 35.81 3.38 -5.47
C ARG A 87 35.74 4.90 -5.47
N LEU A 88 34.95 5.49 -4.57
CA LEU A 88 34.82 6.94 -4.43
C LEU A 88 36.11 7.59 -3.94
N GLU A 89 36.83 6.93 -3.02
CA GLU A 89 38.12 7.40 -2.52
C GLU A 89 39.21 7.35 -3.61
N LYS A 90 39.22 6.31 -4.46
CA LYS A 90 40.12 6.21 -5.64
C LYS A 90 39.81 7.25 -6.72
N THR A 91 38.52 7.55 -6.96
CA THR A 91 38.11 8.58 -7.95
C THR A 91 38.48 9.98 -7.44
N GLN A 92 38.37 10.23 -6.14
CA GLN A 92 38.71 11.51 -5.53
C GLN A 92 40.23 11.80 -5.56
N ARG A 93 41.09 10.76 -5.43
CA ARG A 93 42.56 10.91 -5.62
C ARG A 93 42.90 11.34 -7.05
N LYS A 94 42.25 10.74 -8.06
CA LYS A 94 42.44 11.14 -9.48
C LYS A 94 41.96 12.54 -9.82
N VAL A 95 40.91 13.06 -9.15
CA VAL A 95 40.37 14.41 -9.38
C VAL A 95 41.20 15.47 -8.64
N ASN A 96 41.76 15.14 -7.48
CA ASN A 96 42.64 16.05 -6.75
C ASN A 96 44.03 16.22 -7.39
N GLU A 97 44.43 15.26 -8.23
CA GLU A 97 45.69 15.37 -8.99
C GLU A 97 45.56 16.18 -10.28
N SER A 98 44.36 16.48 -10.74
CA SER A 98 44.16 17.13 -12.05
C SER A 98 43.55 18.54 -12.04
N SER A 99 43.07 19.09 -10.92
CA SER A 99 42.64 20.50 -10.89
C SER A 99 42.23 20.97 -9.50
N PHE A 100 43.10 21.65 -8.79
CA PHE A 100 42.68 22.69 -7.84
C PHE A 100 43.83 23.65 -7.49
N ILE A 101 44.19 24.52 -8.42
CA ILE A 101 44.78 25.83 -8.13
C ILE A 101 44.04 26.84 -8.97
N SER A 102 43.04 27.49 -8.41
CA SER A 102 42.74 28.91 -8.72
C SER A 102 41.54 29.45 -7.93
N LYS A 103 41.86 30.40 -7.07
CA LYS A 103 41.06 31.56 -6.69
C LYS A 103 39.78 31.39 -5.88
N GLU A 104 39.94 31.33 -4.56
CA GLU A 104 38.98 32.02 -3.68
C GLU A 104 39.07 33.54 -3.92
N LYS A 105 38.08 34.08 -4.64
CA LYS A 105 37.69 35.49 -4.53
C LYS A 105 36.28 35.53 -4.00
N SER A 106 36.14 36.12 -2.81
CA SER A 106 34.91 36.49 -2.17
C SER A 106 34.04 37.32 -3.14
N VAL A 107 32.95 36.71 -3.62
CA VAL A 107 31.86 37.45 -4.23
C VAL A 107 30.63 37.25 -3.36
N VAL A 108 30.34 38.26 -2.54
CA VAL A 108 29.04 38.45 -1.94
C VAL A 108 28.08 38.75 -3.09
N SER A 109 27.46 37.69 -3.63
CA SER A 109 26.39 37.83 -4.61
C SER A 109 25.06 37.83 -3.86
N ASN A 110 24.45 38.99 -3.80
CA ASN A 110 23.04 39.18 -3.46
C ASN A 110 22.17 38.42 -4.46
N ASN A 111 21.88 37.16 -4.23
CA ASN A 111 21.02 36.37 -5.08
C ASN A 111 19.62 36.22 -4.47
N SER A 112 18.66 36.92 -5.05
CA SER A 112 17.26 37.09 -4.66
C SER A 112 16.42 35.78 -4.72
N LYS A 113 16.97 34.62 -5.13
CA LYS A 113 16.23 33.39 -5.35
C LYS A 113 16.22 32.40 -4.17
N THR A 114 17.10 32.55 -3.17
CA THR A 114 17.09 31.75 -1.92
C THR A 114 16.18 32.31 -0.83
N LYS A 115 15.48 33.39 -1.10
CA LYS A 115 14.65 34.16 -0.14
C LYS A 115 13.44 33.41 0.41
N TYR A 116 13.14 32.20 -0.09
CA TYR A 116 11.97 31.40 0.32
C TYR A 116 12.18 30.53 1.54
N PHE A 117 13.43 30.20 1.91
CA PHE A 117 13.76 29.26 2.97
C PHE A 117 14.49 29.93 4.13
N ASN A 118 14.00 29.73 5.33
CA ASN A 118 14.71 30.10 6.56
C ASN A 118 15.49 28.89 7.08
N PHE A 119 16.77 28.77 6.72
CA PHE A 119 17.65 27.70 7.16
C PHE A 119 18.29 28.04 8.50
N VAL A 120 18.04 27.20 9.50
CA VAL A 120 18.53 27.36 10.88
C VAL A 120 19.59 26.33 11.24
N LEU A 121 19.54 25.14 10.65
CA LEU A 121 20.42 24.04 11.03
C LEU A 121 21.86 24.29 10.52
N LYS A 122 22.82 24.20 11.45
CA LYS A 122 24.25 24.28 11.14
C LYS A 122 24.72 22.94 10.53
N ILE A 123 25.35 22.98 9.37
CA ILE A 123 25.88 21.78 8.71
C ILE A 123 27.23 21.43 9.35
N LYS A 124 27.28 20.27 10.03
CA LYS A 124 28.53 19.74 10.55
C LYS A 124 29.20 18.89 9.49
N GLU A 125 30.37 19.31 9.05
CA GLU A 125 31.19 18.57 8.11
C GLU A 125 31.78 17.33 8.80
N THR A 126 31.48 16.16 8.26
CA THR A 126 32.05 14.87 8.64
C THR A 126 32.48 14.14 7.38
N LYS A 127 33.31 13.11 7.50
CA LYS A 127 33.67 12.27 6.35
C LYS A 127 32.43 11.70 5.64
N TYR A 128 31.35 11.43 6.38
CA TYR A 128 30.10 10.92 5.82
C TYR A 128 29.27 12.01 5.15
N THR A 129 29.25 13.24 5.70
CA THR A 129 28.60 14.39 5.07
C THR A 129 29.26 14.67 3.72
N LYS A 130 30.60 14.77 3.66
CA LYS A 130 31.35 14.97 2.41
C LYS A 130 31.05 13.89 1.39
N LYS A 131 31.00 12.63 1.83
CA LYS A 131 30.74 11.49 0.97
C LYS A 131 29.33 11.49 0.36
N TYR A 132 28.28 11.72 1.16
CA TYR A 132 26.92 11.81 0.64
C TYR A 132 26.71 13.07 -0.23
N TYR A 133 27.46 14.15 0.06
CA TYR A 133 27.46 15.32 -0.78
C TYR A 133 27.92 14.98 -2.20
N ILE A 134 29.13 14.41 -2.37
CA ILE A 134 29.66 13.98 -3.68
C ILE A 134 28.73 12.93 -4.32
N TYR A 135 28.21 12.00 -3.54
CA TYR A 135 27.33 10.97 -4.06
C TYR A 135 26.09 11.55 -4.72
N TYR A 136 25.42 12.55 -4.12
CA TYR A 136 24.21 13.14 -4.66
C TYR A 136 24.48 14.28 -5.67
N SER A 137 25.55 15.06 -5.48
CA SER A 137 25.89 16.16 -6.42
C SER A 137 26.43 15.65 -7.74
N ASP A 138 27.21 14.54 -7.72
CA ASP A 138 27.93 14.07 -8.91
C ASP A 138 27.43 12.69 -9.37
N ILE A 139 27.62 11.65 -8.56
CA ILE A 139 27.36 10.25 -8.98
C ILE A 139 25.88 9.99 -9.26
N LYS A 140 24.99 10.46 -8.39
CA LYS A 140 23.53 10.33 -8.53
C LYS A 140 22.85 11.63 -8.91
N ARG A 141 23.59 12.54 -9.55
CA ARG A 141 23.10 13.85 -9.97
C ARG A 141 21.77 13.81 -10.72
N LYS A 142 21.64 12.93 -11.72
CA LYS A 142 20.39 12.75 -12.49
C LYS A 142 19.22 12.31 -11.62
N THR A 143 19.48 11.47 -10.60
CA THR A 143 18.46 11.03 -9.64
C THR A 143 18.07 12.16 -8.71
N PHE A 144 19.04 12.90 -8.19
CA PHE A 144 18.78 14.04 -7.31
C PHE A 144 17.99 15.14 -8.03
N ALA A 145 18.32 15.46 -9.28
CA ALA A 145 17.54 16.39 -10.12
C ALA A 145 16.06 15.98 -10.28
N LYS A 146 15.80 14.67 -10.47
CA LYS A 146 14.42 14.15 -10.48
C LYS A 146 13.71 14.33 -9.13
N TRP A 147 14.44 14.21 -8.03
CA TRP A 147 13.90 14.44 -6.70
C TRP A 147 13.57 15.91 -6.46
N LEU A 148 14.43 16.85 -6.89
CA LEU A 148 14.16 18.29 -6.85
C LEU A 148 12.84 18.61 -7.58
N LYS A 149 12.65 18.07 -8.79
CA LYS A 149 11.41 18.28 -9.56
C LYS A 149 10.15 17.70 -8.89
N ARG A 150 10.30 16.59 -8.14
CA ARG A 150 9.18 16.05 -7.34
C ARG A 150 8.90 16.92 -6.12
N ALA A 151 9.95 17.45 -5.48
CA ALA A 151 9.85 18.27 -4.28
C ALA A 151 9.02 19.54 -4.51
N GLU A 152 9.16 20.19 -5.67
CA GLU A 152 8.39 21.39 -6.05
C GLU A 152 6.87 21.22 -5.91
N LEU A 153 6.36 20.01 -6.09
CA LEU A 153 4.93 19.71 -5.97
C LEU A 153 4.42 19.74 -4.52
N TYR A 154 5.30 19.56 -3.54
CA TYR A 154 4.90 19.36 -2.14
C TYR A 154 5.51 20.39 -1.19
N LEU A 155 6.68 20.94 -1.50
CA LEU A 155 7.39 21.91 -0.66
C LEU A 155 6.53 23.10 -0.23
N PRO A 156 5.73 23.74 -1.10
CA PRO A 156 4.91 24.88 -0.70
C PRO A 156 3.97 24.54 0.46
N TYR A 157 3.38 23.34 0.40
CA TYR A 157 2.48 22.85 1.44
C TYR A 157 3.23 22.42 2.71
N ILE A 158 4.36 21.73 2.55
CA ILE A 158 5.20 21.28 3.66
C ILE A 158 5.68 22.47 4.47
N LEU A 159 6.25 23.49 3.83
CA LEU A 159 6.71 24.71 4.46
C LEU A 159 5.57 25.42 5.21
N LYS A 160 4.40 25.55 4.57
CA LYS A 160 3.22 26.14 5.23
C LYS A 160 2.88 25.41 6.53
N ILE A 161 2.86 24.09 6.53
CA ILE A 161 2.53 23.28 7.71
C ILE A 161 3.66 23.36 8.73
N PHE A 162 4.92 23.20 8.32
CA PHE A 162 6.06 23.21 9.24
C PHE A 162 6.17 24.54 10.00
N ARG A 163 5.98 25.66 9.33
CA ARG A 163 5.94 26.98 9.98
C ARG A 163 4.81 27.11 11.01
N GLN A 164 3.63 26.50 10.76
CA GLN A 164 2.54 26.46 11.73
C GLN A 164 2.87 25.63 13.00
N TYR A 165 3.81 24.70 12.89
CA TYR A 165 4.29 23.88 14.00
C TYR A 165 5.64 24.34 14.56
N ASN A 166 6.13 25.52 14.16
CA ASN A 166 7.44 26.08 14.53
C ASN A 166 8.60 25.12 14.23
N ILE A 167 8.51 24.39 13.12
CA ILE A 167 9.56 23.47 12.65
C ILE A 167 10.42 24.22 11.63
N PRO A 168 11.77 24.17 11.74
CA PRO A 168 12.69 24.76 10.78
C PRO A 168 12.42 24.30 9.34
N ASP A 169 12.53 25.25 8.39
CA ASP A 169 12.35 24.97 6.96
C ASP A 169 13.32 23.90 6.45
N ASP A 170 14.49 23.76 7.08
CA ASP A 170 15.47 22.70 6.81
C ASP A 170 14.83 21.30 6.79
N LEU A 171 13.91 21.02 7.71
CA LEU A 171 13.29 19.71 7.85
C LEU A 171 12.28 19.41 6.75
N ALA A 172 11.85 20.41 5.94
CA ALA A 172 11.03 20.19 4.77
C ALA A 172 11.73 19.35 3.70
N PHE A 173 13.06 19.24 3.77
CA PHE A 173 13.89 18.45 2.87
C PHE A 173 14.13 17.00 3.33
N LEU A 174 13.58 16.59 4.49
CA LEU A 174 13.69 15.23 5.01
C LEU A 174 13.20 14.16 4.01
N PRO A 175 12.11 14.37 3.24
CA PRO A 175 11.65 13.42 2.24
C PRO A 175 12.65 13.09 1.13
N PHE A 176 13.70 13.89 0.89
CA PHE A 176 14.77 13.49 -0.01
C PHE A 176 15.47 12.22 0.46
N GLY A 177 15.78 12.17 1.76
CA GLY A 177 16.43 11.02 2.37
C GLY A 177 15.52 9.81 2.53
N GLU A 178 14.20 10.02 2.65
CA GLU A 178 13.21 9.00 2.92
C GLU A 178 12.71 8.29 1.65
N SER A 179 12.37 9.06 0.62
CA SER A 179 11.68 8.52 -0.56
C SER A 179 12.03 9.21 -1.88
N GLY A 180 12.90 10.23 -1.87
CA GLY A 180 13.08 11.13 -3.00
C GLY A 180 11.77 11.82 -3.39
N PHE A 181 10.96 12.21 -2.42
CA PHE A 181 9.62 12.79 -2.61
C PHE A 181 8.65 11.91 -3.41
N ASN A 182 8.82 10.58 -3.38
CA ASN A 182 7.91 9.67 -4.05
C ASN A 182 6.70 9.32 -3.14
N PRO A 183 5.48 9.82 -3.42
CA PRO A 183 4.32 9.54 -2.58
C PRO A 183 3.85 8.08 -2.65
N ARG A 184 4.36 7.30 -3.60
CA ARG A 184 4.00 5.89 -3.80
C ARG A 184 5.07 4.93 -3.28
N ALA A 185 6.12 5.45 -2.65
CA ALA A 185 7.21 4.64 -2.14
C ALA A 185 6.77 3.71 -1.02
N TYR A 186 7.29 2.48 -1.06
CA TYR A 186 7.15 1.48 -0.01
C TYR A 186 8.51 0.85 0.27
N SER A 187 8.92 0.82 1.53
CA SER A 187 10.12 0.08 1.94
C SER A 187 9.82 -1.42 2.12
N ARG A 188 10.87 -2.25 2.15
CA ARG A 188 10.75 -3.68 2.48
C ARG A 188 10.19 -3.90 3.89
N ALA A 189 10.49 -3.01 4.83
CA ALA A 189 9.98 -3.03 6.19
C ALA A 189 8.52 -2.56 6.31
N GLY A 190 7.92 -2.07 5.23
CA GLY A 190 6.52 -1.62 5.20
C GLY A 190 6.32 -0.14 5.52
N ALA A 191 7.38 0.67 5.58
CA ALA A 191 7.24 2.13 5.60
C ALA A 191 6.68 2.65 4.27
N ALA A 192 5.94 3.77 4.26
CA ALA A 192 5.27 4.22 3.05
C ALA A 192 5.13 5.74 2.93
N GLY A 193 5.07 6.21 1.67
CA GLY A 193 4.83 7.60 1.29
C GLY A 193 6.08 8.47 1.32
N ILE A 194 5.91 9.79 1.13
CA ILE A 194 7.04 10.72 1.09
C ILE A 194 7.81 10.76 2.42
N TRP A 195 7.12 10.53 3.54
CA TRP A 195 7.63 10.57 4.91
C TRP A 195 8.03 9.21 5.47
N GLN A 196 7.87 8.12 4.71
CA GLN A 196 8.20 6.74 5.11
C GLN A 196 7.66 6.33 6.48
N PHE A 197 6.42 6.68 6.78
CA PHE A 197 5.78 6.25 8.02
C PHE A 197 5.60 4.74 8.11
N MET A 198 5.99 4.17 9.25
CA MET A 198 5.56 2.82 9.63
C MET A 198 4.06 2.83 10.00
N PRO A 199 3.31 1.71 9.76
CA PRO A 199 1.86 1.69 10.01
C PRO A 199 1.45 2.04 11.44
N ALA A 200 2.21 1.62 12.45
CA ALA A 200 1.92 1.91 13.86
C ALA A 200 2.08 3.41 14.15
N THR A 201 3.22 3.99 13.78
CA THR A 201 3.50 5.42 13.94
C THR A 201 2.49 6.27 13.18
N ALA A 202 2.14 5.89 11.95
CA ALA A 202 1.13 6.59 11.15
C ALA A 202 -0.22 6.70 11.89
N ARG A 203 -0.69 5.60 12.48
CA ARG A 203 -1.95 5.60 13.26
C ARG A 203 -1.85 6.45 14.52
N LYS A 204 -0.72 6.41 15.24
CA LYS A 204 -0.46 7.25 16.41
C LYS A 204 -0.63 8.75 16.08
N TYR A 205 -0.21 9.16 14.86
CA TYR A 205 -0.30 10.54 14.40
C TYR A 205 -1.53 10.83 13.52
N GLY A 206 -2.58 9.98 13.59
CA GLY A 206 -3.89 10.24 13.01
C GLY A 206 -4.05 9.87 11.55
N LEU A 207 -3.14 9.08 10.97
CA LEU A 207 -3.27 8.59 9.61
C LEU A 207 -4.05 7.28 9.57
N THR A 208 -5.00 7.17 8.66
CA THR A 208 -5.75 5.95 8.43
C THR A 208 -4.98 5.00 7.53
N VAL A 209 -4.70 3.79 8.02
CA VAL A 209 -4.11 2.69 7.25
C VAL A 209 -5.03 1.48 7.34
N ASN A 210 -5.80 1.23 6.28
CA ASN A 210 -6.77 0.14 6.24
C ASN A 210 -6.93 -0.44 4.83
N TRP A 211 -7.91 -1.32 4.63
CA TRP A 211 -8.18 -1.95 3.33
C TRP A 211 -8.57 -0.95 2.23
N TRP A 212 -9.21 0.18 2.56
CA TRP A 212 -9.71 1.17 1.62
C TRP A 212 -8.67 2.21 1.23
N ILE A 213 -8.00 2.73 2.23
CA ILE A 213 -7.04 3.84 2.09
C ILE A 213 -5.77 3.58 2.90
N ASP A 214 -4.69 4.20 2.44
CA ASP A 214 -3.42 4.29 3.14
C ASP A 214 -2.97 5.75 3.09
N GLU A 215 -3.30 6.52 4.13
CA GLU A 215 -3.03 7.96 4.18
C GLU A 215 -1.54 8.29 4.35
N ARG A 216 -0.67 7.30 4.55
CA ARG A 216 0.78 7.49 4.46
C ARG A 216 1.21 7.92 3.07
N LEU A 217 0.44 7.48 2.05
CA LEU A 217 0.64 7.82 0.65
C LEU A 217 0.01 9.16 0.26
N ASP A 218 -0.77 9.80 1.14
CA ASP A 218 -1.29 11.14 0.95
C ASP A 218 -0.22 12.16 1.38
N PRO A 219 0.40 12.90 0.46
CA PRO A 219 1.49 13.83 0.81
C PRO A 219 1.04 14.93 1.76
N PHE A 220 -0.22 15.33 1.68
CA PHE A 220 -0.75 16.45 2.47
C PHE A 220 -1.10 16.02 3.90
N ARG A 221 -1.82 14.91 4.05
CA ARG A 221 -2.17 14.39 5.37
C ARG A 221 -0.94 13.84 6.10
N SER A 222 -0.05 13.13 5.40
CA SER A 222 1.18 12.63 6.00
C SER A 222 2.15 13.74 6.41
N THR A 223 2.12 14.92 5.76
CA THR A 223 2.89 16.09 6.19
C THR A 223 2.42 16.60 7.55
N ILE A 224 1.11 16.68 7.79
CA ILE A 224 0.59 17.08 9.11
C ILE A 224 1.02 16.07 10.19
N ALA A 225 0.98 14.79 9.88
CA ALA A 225 1.44 13.75 10.80
C ALA A 225 2.95 13.84 11.07
N ALA A 226 3.76 14.14 10.03
CA ALA A 226 5.20 14.33 10.16
C ALA A 226 5.52 15.56 11.02
N ALA A 227 4.80 16.66 10.84
CA ALA A 227 4.96 17.85 11.68
C ALA A 227 4.71 17.53 13.15
N LYS A 228 3.61 16.84 13.47
CA LYS A 228 3.30 16.42 14.85
C LYS A 228 4.40 15.51 15.42
N TYR A 229 4.85 14.52 14.65
CA TYR A 229 5.88 13.58 15.09
C TYR A 229 7.21 14.27 15.32
N LEU A 230 7.66 15.13 14.40
CA LEU A 230 8.90 15.91 14.55
C LEU A 230 8.83 16.86 15.74
N SER A 231 7.69 17.53 15.98
CA SER A 231 7.48 18.38 17.15
C SER A 231 7.58 17.59 18.46
N ASP A 232 6.99 16.39 18.51
CA ASP A 232 7.06 15.55 19.72
C ASP A 232 8.51 15.05 19.95
N LEU A 233 9.23 14.70 18.89
CA LEU A 233 10.63 14.31 18.99
C LEU A 233 11.51 15.47 19.44
N TYR A 234 11.27 16.68 18.94
CA TYR A 234 12.01 17.85 19.38
C TYR A 234 11.71 18.20 20.83
N LYS A 235 10.45 18.16 21.27
CA LYS A 235 10.09 18.34 22.68
C LYS A 235 10.78 17.33 23.60
N MET A 236 10.99 16.09 23.12
CA MET A 236 11.63 15.04 23.92
C MET A 236 13.15 15.23 24.03
N PHE A 237 13.81 15.71 22.99
CA PHE A 237 15.27 15.72 22.93
C PHE A 237 15.90 17.12 22.96
N GLY A 238 15.15 18.21 22.71
CA GLY A 238 15.64 19.58 22.67
C GLY A 238 16.64 19.88 21.52
N ASP A 239 16.96 18.88 20.71
CA ASP A 239 17.95 18.95 19.62
C ASP A 239 17.42 18.32 18.34
N TRP A 240 17.55 19.05 17.21
CA TRP A 240 17.02 18.57 15.93
C TRP A 240 17.80 17.40 15.36
N TYR A 241 19.09 17.24 15.64
CA TYR A 241 19.85 16.09 15.15
C TYR A 241 19.48 14.81 15.92
N LEU A 242 19.19 14.93 17.23
CA LEU A 242 18.62 13.83 18.00
C LEU A 242 17.20 13.51 17.56
N ALA A 243 16.38 14.51 17.28
CA ALA A 243 15.02 14.32 16.74
C ALA A 243 15.05 13.60 15.38
N LEU A 244 15.94 13.98 14.47
CA LEU A 244 16.17 13.30 13.19
C LEU A 244 16.65 11.85 13.36
N ALA A 245 17.60 11.61 14.27
CA ALA A 245 18.05 10.26 14.57
C ALA A 245 16.91 9.40 15.16
N ALA A 246 16.05 10.00 15.99
CA ALA A 246 14.88 9.34 16.58
C ALA A 246 13.79 9.09 15.53
N TYR A 247 13.60 9.98 14.58
CA TYR A 247 12.69 9.77 13.45
C TYR A 247 13.05 8.48 12.67
N ASN A 248 14.35 8.27 12.39
CA ASN A 248 14.84 7.08 11.71
C ASN A 248 14.82 5.81 12.58
N ALA A 249 15.35 5.90 13.81
CA ALA A 249 15.58 4.72 14.64
C ALA A 249 14.45 4.39 15.62
N GLY A 250 13.59 5.35 15.91
CA GLY A 250 12.62 5.34 16.99
C GLY A 250 13.18 5.98 18.27
N GLU A 251 12.32 6.76 18.95
CA GLU A 251 12.65 7.56 20.13
C GLU A 251 13.28 6.73 21.26
N GLY A 252 12.77 5.52 21.52
CA GLY A 252 13.29 4.66 22.60
C GLY A 252 14.75 4.22 22.40
N LYS A 253 15.20 4.04 21.15
CA LYS A 253 16.60 3.68 20.90
C LYS A 253 17.56 4.86 21.15
N ILE A 254 17.15 6.07 20.77
CA ILE A 254 17.95 7.27 21.01
C ILE A 254 18.01 7.59 22.49
N SER A 255 16.89 7.56 23.22
CA SER A 255 16.85 7.73 24.67
C SER A 255 17.77 6.73 25.38
N LYS A 256 17.73 5.45 24.98
CA LYS A 256 18.63 4.41 25.53
C LYS A 256 20.11 4.67 25.21
N ALA A 257 20.42 5.17 24.01
CA ALA A 257 21.78 5.52 23.63
C ALA A 257 22.32 6.70 24.43
N LEU A 258 21.53 7.75 24.63
CA LEU A 258 21.87 8.92 25.46
C LEU A 258 22.13 8.48 26.91
N LYS A 259 21.21 7.71 27.52
CA LYS A 259 21.35 7.19 28.89
C LYS A 259 22.63 6.36 29.06
N ARG A 260 22.95 5.47 28.10
CA ARG A 260 24.16 4.62 28.15
C ARG A 260 25.45 5.39 27.94
N SER A 261 25.43 6.46 27.15
CA SER A 261 26.61 7.26 26.83
C SER A 261 26.89 8.33 27.88
N LYS A 262 25.89 8.70 28.70
CA LYS A 262 25.92 9.87 29.58
C LYS A 262 26.28 11.16 28.81
N LYS A 263 25.84 11.26 27.54
CA LYS A 263 26.07 12.40 26.64
C LYS A 263 24.72 12.89 26.11
N ASP A 264 24.66 14.13 25.65
CA ASP A 264 23.43 14.91 25.35
C ASP A 264 23.24 15.22 23.86
N ASN A 265 24.20 14.90 22.98
CA ASN A 265 24.08 15.23 21.58
C ASN A 265 24.33 14.04 20.64
N PHE A 266 23.80 14.17 19.40
CA PHE A 266 23.88 13.13 18.39
C PHE A 266 25.30 12.67 18.07
N PHE A 267 26.25 13.58 17.92
CA PHE A 267 27.60 13.24 17.46
C PHE A 267 28.39 12.41 18.47
N HIS A 268 28.09 12.56 19.75
CA HIS A 268 28.69 11.74 20.81
C HIS A 268 28.13 10.31 20.82
N ILE A 269 26.84 10.13 20.51
CA ILE A 269 26.20 8.81 20.47
C ILE A 269 26.29 8.12 19.10
N ALA A 270 26.74 8.82 18.05
CA ALA A 270 26.88 8.26 16.69
C ALA A 270 28.08 7.29 16.56
N LYS A 271 28.25 6.37 17.53
CA LYS A 271 29.31 5.36 17.60
C LYS A 271 28.74 3.95 17.50
N PRO A 272 29.51 2.94 16.99
CA PRO A 272 29.02 1.56 16.81
C PRO A 272 28.41 0.94 18.06
N ARG A 273 28.97 1.25 19.23
CA ARG A 273 28.50 0.72 20.53
C ARG A 273 27.12 1.24 20.96
N TYR A 274 26.64 2.34 20.39
CA TYR A 274 25.37 2.94 20.78
C TYR A 274 24.32 2.84 19.68
N LEU A 275 24.67 3.11 18.41
CA LEU A 275 23.75 3.19 17.29
C LEU A 275 24.20 2.31 16.12
N ARG A 276 23.22 1.73 15.42
CA ARG A 276 23.46 1.00 14.17
C ARG A 276 23.99 1.93 13.08
N LEU A 277 24.70 1.39 12.11
CA LEU A 277 25.32 2.13 11.01
C LEU A 277 24.30 3.03 10.27
N GLU A 278 23.13 2.50 9.95
CA GLU A 278 22.03 3.22 9.29
C GLU A 278 21.71 4.53 10.02
N THR A 279 21.44 4.46 11.33
CA THR A 279 21.11 5.64 12.14
C THR A 279 22.28 6.61 12.26
N ARG A 280 23.51 6.11 12.35
CA ARG A 280 24.73 6.94 12.39
C ARG A 280 24.94 7.72 11.09
N MET A 281 24.54 7.14 9.95
CA MET A 281 24.65 7.76 8.62
C MET A 281 23.48 8.70 8.30
N TYR A 282 22.35 8.55 8.98
CA TYR A 282 21.11 9.26 8.63
C TYR A 282 21.24 10.78 8.73
N VAL A 283 21.75 11.29 9.85
CA VAL A 283 21.95 12.74 10.07
C VAL A 283 23.01 13.30 9.11
N PRO A 284 24.20 12.70 8.94
CA PRO A 284 25.18 13.13 7.94
C PRO A 284 24.63 13.13 6.50
N LYS A 285 23.81 12.14 6.12
CA LYS A 285 23.13 12.07 4.84
C LYS A 285 22.19 13.26 4.66
N PHE A 286 21.39 13.57 5.68
CA PHE A 286 20.49 14.73 5.66
C PHE A 286 21.25 16.05 5.57
N MET A 287 22.33 16.22 6.32
CA MET A 287 23.20 17.40 6.23
C MET A 287 23.79 17.59 4.83
N ALA A 288 24.20 16.51 4.18
CA ALA A 288 24.69 16.56 2.81
C ALA A 288 23.60 17.03 1.83
N ILE A 289 22.37 16.54 1.98
CA ILE A 289 21.22 17.00 1.20
C ILE A 289 20.98 18.49 1.41
N LEU A 290 20.99 18.97 2.67
CA LEU A 290 20.83 20.40 2.96
C LEU A 290 21.96 21.24 2.33
N LYS A 291 23.21 20.75 2.38
CA LYS A 291 24.34 21.43 1.74
C LYS A 291 24.15 21.57 0.24
N ILE A 292 23.63 20.56 -0.44
CA ILE A 292 23.31 20.62 -1.87
C ILE A 292 22.19 21.62 -2.11
N VAL A 293 21.09 21.54 -1.35
CA VAL A 293 19.93 22.44 -1.51
C VAL A 293 20.30 23.91 -1.28
N LYS A 294 21.19 24.19 -0.33
CA LYS A 294 21.72 25.55 -0.09
C LYS A 294 22.62 26.07 -1.22
N ASN A 295 23.12 25.19 -2.09
CA ASN A 295 24.10 25.53 -3.14
C ASN A 295 23.68 25.02 -4.53
N LEU A 296 22.36 24.92 -4.82
CA LEU A 296 21.87 24.40 -6.10
C LEU A 296 22.47 25.09 -7.30
N ASP A 297 22.46 26.43 -7.31
CA ASP A 297 22.99 27.25 -8.40
C ASP A 297 24.49 27.00 -8.63
N LYS A 298 25.29 26.96 -7.54
CA LYS A 298 26.74 26.69 -7.61
C LYS A 298 27.06 25.29 -8.12
N LEU A 299 26.13 24.36 -7.92
CA LEU A 299 26.23 22.98 -8.38
C LEU A 299 25.59 22.78 -9.76
N GLY A 300 25.06 23.83 -10.39
CA GLY A 300 24.41 23.77 -11.69
C GLY A 300 23.14 22.91 -11.69
N PHE A 301 22.39 22.86 -10.58
CA PHE A 301 21.04 22.35 -10.54
C PHE A 301 20.06 23.48 -10.80
N GLU A 302 18.89 23.12 -11.37
CA GLU A 302 17.78 24.05 -11.48
C GLU A 302 17.32 24.52 -10.09
N PRO A 303 17.05 25.82 -9.90
CA PRO A 303 16.51 26.34 -8.65
C PRO A 303 15.16 25.72 -8.32
N LEU A 304 14.89 25.51 -7.03
CA LEU A 304 13.59 25.02 -6.58
C LEU A 304 12.51 26.09 -6.76
N CYS A 305 11.49 25.77 -7.54
CA CYS A 305 10.30 26.61 -7.70
C CYS A 305 9.30 26.28 -6.59
N VAL A 306 9.17 27.16 -5.59
CA VAL A 306 8.21 27.02 -4.49
C VAL A 306 6.99 27.93 -4.77
N ASP A 307 6.09 27.46 -5.64
CA ASP A 307 4.88 28.21 -6.02
C ASP A 307 3.61 27.47 -5.58
N ASN A 308 2.75 28.18 -4.85
CA ASN A 308 1.44 27.68 -4.44
C ASN A 308 0.46 27.42 -5.61
N LYS A 309 0.74 27.99 -6.80
CA LYS A 309 -0.08 27.77 -8.00
C LYS A 309 -0.14 26.31 -8.42
N ASN A 310 0.91 25.54 -8.12
CA ASN A 310 1.00 24.11 -8.45
C ASN A 310 0.28 23.19 -7.46
N LEU A 311 -0.22 23.70 -6.33
CA LEU A 311 -0.95 22.89 -5.38
C LEU A 311 -2.27 22.39 -5.98
N PRO A 312 -2.60 21.12 -5.81
CA PRO A 312 -3.87 20.57 -6.31
C PRO A 312 -5.06 21.12 -5.54
N ALA A 313 -6.18 21.23 -6.22
CA ALA A 313 -7.45 21.53 -5.61
C ALA A 313 -7.95 20.31 -4.78
N ARG A 314 -8.58 20.61 -3.64
CA ARG A 314 -9.21 19.64 -2.76
C ARG A 314 -10.70 19.55 -3.05
N VAL A 315 -11.17 18.35 -3.36
CA VAL A 315 -12.59 18.11 -3.64
C VAL A 315 -13.11 17.06 -2.67
N PHE A 316 -14.15 17.39 -1.94
CA PHE A 316 -14.78 16.50 -0.98
C PHE A 316 -15.76 15.58 -1.67
N VAL A 317 -15.66 14.29 -1.43
CA VAL A 317 -16.56 13.27 -1.97
C VAL A 317 -17.17 12.46 -0.83
N LYS A 318 -18.47 12.17 -0.96
CA LYS A 318 -19.19 11.38 0.03
C LYS A 318 -18.73 9.92 0.04
N GLU A 319 -19.12 9.22 1.07
CA GLU A 319 -18.87 7.79 1.27
C GLU A 319 -19.32 6.92 0.09
N GLY A 320 -18.63 5.81 -0.14
CA GLY A 320 -18.98 4.85 -1.19
C GLY A 320 -18.92 5.39 -2.61
N THR A 321 -18.27 6.54 -2.84
CA THR A 321 -18.15 7.15 -4.17
C THR A 321 -17.33 6.26 -5.11
N ASP A 322 -17.81 6.10 -6.36
CA ASP A 322 -17.13 5.38 -7.43
C ASP A 322 -16.03 6.24 -8.06
N LEU A 323 -14.79 6.09 -7.57
CA LEU A 323 -13.64 6.87 -8.02
C LEU A 323 -13.23 6.54 -9.47
N TYR A 324 -13.46 5.31 -9.92
CA TYR A 324 -13.14 4.93 -11.29
C TYR A 324 -14.08 5.63 -12.29
N THR A 325 -15.37 5.63 -12.00
CA THR A 325 -16.36 6.37 -12.79
C THR A 325 -16.10 7.87 -12.69
N PHE A 326 -15.71 8.37 -11.49
CA PHE A 326 -15.33 9.77 -11.30
C PHE A 326 -14.19 10.17 -12.23
N ALA A 327 -13.08 9.43 -12.23
CA ALA A 327 -11.93 9.70 -13.10
C ALA A 327 -12.33 9.72 -14.59
N ARG A 328 -13.13 8.75 -15.04
CA ARG A 328 -13.62 8.70 -16.42
C ARG A 328 -14.49 9.91 -16.79
N LYS A 329 -15.42 10.30 -15.93
CA LYS A 329 -16.28 11.47 -16.15
C LYS A 329 -15.50 12.79 -16.08
N LEU A 330 -14.43 12.81 -15.29
CA LEU A 330 -13.48 13.92 -15.25
C LEU A 330 -12.63 14.01 -16.55
N GLY A 331 -12.62 12.98 -17.40
CA GLY A 331 -11.85 12.94 -18.64
C GLY A 331 -10.41 12.45 -18.46
N VAL A 332 -10.11 11.76 -17.36
CA VAL A 332 -8.76 11.27 -17.08
C VAL A 332 -8.71 9.76 -16.92
N SER A 333 -7.56 9.17 -17.27
CA SER A 333 -7.33 7.75 -17.04
C SER A 333 -7.22 7.46 -15.52
N TRP A 334 -7.59 6.23 -15.12
CA TRP A 334 -7.41 5.78 -13.74
C TRP A 334 -5.95 5.90 -13.27
N LYS A 335 -4.99 5.59 -14.15
CA LYS A 335 -3.54 5.72 -13.86
C LYS A 335 -3.17 7.18 -13.55
N LYS A 336 -3.68 8.15 -14.32
CA LYS A 336 -3.45 9.59 -14.08
C LYS A 336 -4.12 10.04 -12.77
N PHE A 337 -5.38 9.64 -12.52
CA PHE A 337 -6.10 9.94 -11.27
C PHE A 337 -5.37 9.40 -10.03
N ARG A 338 -4.83 8.18 -10.11
CA ARG A 338 -4.05 7.54 -9.05
C ARG A 338 -2.71 8.24 -8.76
N LYS A 339 -2.12 8.95 -9.71
CA LYS A 339 -0.93 9.77 -9.45
C LYS A 339 -1.23 10.92 -8.50
N TRP A 340 -2.40 11.53 -8.59
CA TRP A 340 -2.84 12.60 -7.69
C TRP A 340 -3.39 12.07 -6.37
N ASN A 341 -3.91 10.86 -6.37
CA ASN A 341 -4.63 10.23 -5.26
C ASN A 341 -4.05 8.85 -4.93
N PRO A 342 -2.75 8.75 -4.57
CA PRO A 342 -2.11 7.46 -4.34
C PRO A 342 -2.64 6.72 -3.11
N HIS A 343 -3.22 7.44 -2.15
CA HIS A 343 -3.76 6.92 -0.89
C HIS A 343 -4.98 6.02 -1.06
N PHE A 344 -5.74 6.14 -2.15
CA PHE A 344 -6.86 5.23 -2.39
C PHE A 344 -6.38 3.87 -2.88
N ARG A 345 -6.55 2.86 -2.07
CA ARG A 345 -6.21 1.46 -2.40
C ARG A 345 -7.29 0.77 -3.24
N ARG A 346 -8.47 1.38 -3.39
CA ARG A 346 -9.66 0.81 -4.05
C ARG A 346 -10.31 1.82 -4.99
N TYR A 347 -11.16 1.32 -5.87
CA TYR A 347 -11.95 2.14 -6.80
C TYR A 347 -13.12 2.88 -6.15
N VAL A 348 -13.27 2.73 -4.84
CA VAL A 348 -14.42 3.24 -4.07
C VAL A 348 -13.90 3.86 -2.80
N THR A 349 -14.45 5.03 -2.42
CA THR A 349 -14.11 5.65 -1.12
C THR A 349 -14.65 4.82 0.05
N PRO A 350 -14.03 4.91 1.24
CA PRO A 350 -14.52 4.22 2.42
C PRO A 350 -15.99 4.54 2.72
N PRO A 351 -16.79 3.59 3.21
CA PRO A 351 -18.12 3.86 3.74
C PRO A 351 -18.01 4.56 5.11
N GLY A 352 -18.97 5.40 5.43
CA GLY A 352 -19.09 6.10 6.72
C GLY A 352 -18.21 7.34 6.87
N VAL A 353 -17.42 7.73 5.84
CA VAL A 353 -16.56 8.91 5.93
C VAL A 353 -16.54 9.71 4.63
N VAL A 354 -16.49 11.02 4.76
CA VAL A 354 -16.19 11.93 3.64
C VAL A 354 -14.70 11.80 3.31
N SER A 355 -14.37 11.68 2.05
CA SER A 355 -12.99 11.57 1.56
C SER A 355 -12.59 12.80 0.78
N ILE A 356 -11.31 13.14 0.81
CA ILE A 356 -10.72 14.20 0.00
C ILE A 356 -10.07 13.55 -1.23
N ILE A 357 -10.40 14.07 -2.40
CA ILE A 357 -9.67 13.79 -3.64
C ILE A 357 -8.93 15.04 -4.09
N TYR A 358 -7.78 14.82 -4.70
CA TYR A 358 -6.93 15.87 -5.24
C TYR A 358 -7.03 15.87 -6.76
N VAL A 359 -7.21 17.04 -7.34
CA VAL A 359 -7.24 17.26 -8.79
C VAL A 359 -6.44 18.51 -9.15
N PRO A 360 -5.86 18.62 -10.35
CA PRO A 360 -5.30 19.90 -10.82
C PRO A 360 -6.32 21.02 -10.71
N LYS A 361 -5.87 22.24 -10.43
CA LYS A 361 -6.76 23.43 -10.33
C LYS A 361 -7.62 23.61 -11.60
N SER A 362 -7.07 23.34 -12.77
CA SER A 362 -7.81 23.40 -14.06
C SER A 362 -9.01 22.42 -14.14
N LEU A 363 -9.04 21.38 -13.32
CA LEU A 363 -10.13 20.42 -13.28
C LEU A 363 -11.07 20.57 -12.08
N GLU A 364 -10.82 21.55 -11.19
CA GLU A 364 -11.55 21.75 -9.95
C GLU A 364 -13.05 22.02 -10.20
N ALA A 365 -13.37 22.99 -11.07
CA ALA A 365 -14.74 23.34 -11.40
C ALA A 365 -15.52 22.14 -11.97
N ARG A 366 -14.89 21.41 -12.90
CA ARG A 366 -15.47 20.19 -13.49
C ARG A 366 -15.69 19.11 -12.43
N ALA A 367 -14.74 18.90 -11.53
CA ALA A 367 -14.84 17.92 -10.46
C ALA A 367 -15.98 18.26 -9.48
N LYS A 368 -16.09 19.52 -9.06
CA LYS A 368 -17.19 20.01 -8.21
C LYS A 368 -18.55 19.86 -8.89
N ASN A 369 -18.65 20.20 -10.19
CA ASN A 369 -19.89 20.06 -10.96
C ASN A 369 -20.36 18.61 -11.06
N LEU A 370 -19.47 17.64 -11.28
CA LEU A 370 -19.82 16.21 -11.30
C LEU A 370 -20.51 15.73 -10.01
N ILE A 371 -20.17 16.36 -8.87
CA ILE A 371 -20.76 16.05 -7.57
C ILE A 371 -22.07 16.82 -7.39
N LYS A 372 -22.09 18.12 -7.70
CA LYS A 372 -23.27 18.98 -7.60
C LYS A 372 -24.44 18.45 -8.43
N THR A 373 -24.19 18.07 -9.67
CA THR A 373 -25.19 17.51 -10.61
C THR A 373 -25.58 16.05 -10.32
N LYS A 374 -25.08 15.46 -9.24
CA LYS A 374 -25.32 14.05 -8.84
C LYS A 374 -24.96 13.02 -9.91
N ILE A 375 -24.16 13.38 -10.93
CA ILE A 375 -23.58 12.43 -11.89
C ILE A 375 -22.72 11.41 -11.13
N ILE A 376 -22.02 11.87 -10.11
CA ILE A 376 -21.32 11.04 -9.15
C ILE A 376 -22.12 11.02 -7.85
N ARG A 377 -22.69 9.86 -7.53
CA ARG A 377 -23.59 9.68 -6.39
C ARG A 377 -22.87 9.03 -5.20
N PRO A 378 -23.25 9.34 -3.96
CA PRO A 378 -22.87 8.55 -2.79
C PRO A 378 -23.26 7.09 -3.01
N TYR A 379 -22.47 6.17 -2.45
CA TYR A 379 -22.66 4.71 -2.61
C TYR A 379 -22.64 4.19 -4.05
N GLY A 380 -22.42 5.03 -5.06
CA GLY A 380 -22.34 4.63 -6.48
C GLY A 380 -21.23 3.62 -6.78
N GLY A 381 -20.23 3.52 -5.89
CA GLY A 381 -19.19 2.50 -5.93
C GLY A 381 -19.57 1.16 -5.31
N LEU A 382 -20.77 1.03 -4.73
CA LEU A 382 -21.28 -0.22 -4.18
C LEU A 382 -22.24 -0.87 -5.18
N TYR A 383 -22.12 -2.18 -5.33
CA TYR A 383 -22.98 -3.00 -6.16
C TYR A 383 -23.92 -3.82 -5.29
N ARG A 384 -25.24 -3.70 -5.52
CA ARG A 384 -26.26 -4.50 -4.84
C ARG A 384 -26.30 -5.89 -5.50
N TYR A 385 -25.81 -6.89 -4.76
CA TYR A 385 -25.74 -8.26 -5.21
C TYR A 385 -26.87 -9.08 -4.58
N LYS A 386 -27.73 -9.70 -5.43
CA LYS A 386 -28.76 -10.65 -4.97
C LYS A 386 -28.11 -11.99 -4.70
N ILE A 387 -28.19 -12.45 -3.46
CA ILE A 387 -27.63 -13.71 -2.99
C ILE A 387 -28.31 -14.85 -3.74
N LYS A 388 -27.51 -15.75 -4.29
CA LYS A 388 -27.97 -16.94 -5.01
C LYS A 388 -27.91 -18.18 -4.11
N ARG A 389 -28.70 -19.21 -4.43
CA ARG A 389 -28.61 -20.52 -3.76
C ARG A 389 -27.19 -21.08 -3.89
N GLY A 390 -26.60 -21.50 -2.78
CA GLY A 390 -25.23 -21.97 -2.71
C GLY A 390 -24.15 -20.90 -2.55
N ASP A 391 -24.51 -19.59 -2.47
CA ASP A 391 -23.55 -18.56 -2.10
C ASP A 391 -23.18 -18.67 -0.62
N SER A 392 -21.92 -18.34 -0.33
CA SER A 392 -21.39 -18.17 1.02
C SER A 392 -20.53 -16.91 1.06
N TRP A 393 -20.26 -16.40 2.26
CA TRP A 393 -19.33 -15.26 2.42
C TRP A 393 -17.99 -15.53 1.74
N TRP A 394 -17.48 -16.75 1.86
CA TRP A 394 -16.22 -17.14 1.23
C TRP A 394 -16.31 -17.13 -0.30
N ARG A 395 -17.36 -17.71 -0.90
CA ARG A 395 -17.54 -17.70 -2.37
C ARG A 395 -17.70 -16.30 -2.92
N ILE A 396 -18.45 -15.43 -2.23
CA ILE A 396 -18.64 -14.04 -2.62
C ILE A 396 -17.32 -13.26 -2.47
N SER A 397 -16.62 -13.44 -1.35
CA SER A 397 -15.29 -12.85 -1.08
C SER A 397 -14.30 -13.19 -2.20
N THR A 398 -14.17 -14.46 -2.55
CA THR A 398 -13.28 -14.94 -3.61
C THR A 398 -13.70 -14.42 -5.00
N ARG A 399 -15.01 -14.45 -5.31
CA ARG A 399 -15.54 -13.98 -6.60
C ARG A 399 -15.27 -12.50 -6.84
N PHE A 400 -15.47 -11.66 -5.84
CA PHE A 400 -15.35 -10.20 -5.97
C PHE A 400 -14.02 -9.64 -5.49
N GLY A 401 -13.16 -10.45 -4.88
CA GLY A 401 -11.87 -10.03 -4.34
C GLY A 401 -12.01 -9.07 -3.16
N VAL A 402 -13.04 -9.25 -2.32
CA VAL A 402 -13.33 -8.40 -1.16
C VAL A 402 -13.31 -9.26 0.10
N PRO A 403 -12.48 -8.96 1.11
CA PRO A 403 -12.40 -9.74 2.34
C PRO A 403 -13.76 -9.89 3.04
N ILE A 404 -14.03 -11.05 3.63
CA ILE A 404 -15.29 -11.35 4.33
C ILE A 404 -15.60 -10.31 5.42
N LYS A 405 -14.58 -9.92 6.19
CA LYS A 405 -14.69 -8.89 7.24
C LYS A 405 -15.21 -7.56 6.69
N ILE A 406 -14.75 -7.18 5.48
CA ILE A 406 -15.18 -5.96 4.80
C ILE A 406 -16.61 -6.09 4.28
N LEU A 407 -16.95 -7.23 3.67
CA LEU A 407 -18.32 -7.50 3.21
C LEU A 407 -19.33 -7.43 4.36
N LYS A 408 -19.03 -8.09 5.49
CA LYS A 408 -19.88 -8.05 6.68
C LYS A 408 -20.02 -6.64 7.26
N ARG A 409 -18.91 -5.87 7.35
CA ARG A 409 -18.92 -4.48 7.86
C ARG A 409 -19.81 -3.56 7.01
N ILE A 410 -19.70 -3.61 5.68
CA ILE A 410 -20.51 -2.78 4.78
C ILE A 410 -21.99 -3.11 4.92
N ASN A 411 -22.30 -4.37 5.12
CA ASN A 411 -23.68 -4.86 5.26
C ASN A 411 -24.17 -4.85 6.71
N ARG A 412 -23.41 -4.26 7.63
CA ARG A 412 -23.73 -4.13 9.07
C ARG A 412 -24.24 -5.45 9.66
N THR A 413 -23.54 -6.56 9.36
CA THR A 413 -23.95 -7.88 9.80
C THR A 413 -22.77 -8.70 10.31
N ASN A 414 -22.99 -9.45 11.38
CA ASN A 414 -22.06 -10.46 11.90
C ASN A 414 -22.53 -11.89 11.57
N ARG A 415 -23.69 -12.05 10.94
CA ARG A 415 -24.28 -13.37 10.63
C ARG A 415 -23.37 -14.14 9.68
N ASN A 416 -23.22 -15.44 9.94
CA ASN A 416 -22.45 -16.35 9.10
C ASN A 416 -23.27 -16.87 7.91
N LEU A 417 -24.58 -17.00 8.08
CA LEU A 417 -25.48 -17.54 7.06
C LEU A 417 -25.99 -16.43 6.13
N LEU A 418 -25.92 -16.68 4.85
CA LEU A 418 -26.52 -15.87 3.79
C LEU A 418 -27.86 -16.50 3.35
N ARG A 419 -28.91 -15.70 3.32
CA ARG A 419 -30.24 -16.15 2.83
C ARG A 419 -30.36 -15.85 1.34
N PRO A 420 -30.58 -16.89 0.47
CA PRO A 420 -30.85 -16.68 -0.96
C PRO A 420 -32.04 -15.73 -1.17
N GLY A 421 -31.96 -14.92 -2.24
CA GLY A 421 -32.98 -13.92 -2.56
C GLY A 421 -32.74 -12.54 -1.91
N ARG A 422 -32.11 -12.48 -0.74
CA ARG A 422 -31.73 -11.21 -0.13
C ARG A 422 -30.55 -10.56 -0.88
N SER A 423 -30.41 -9.26 -0.71
CA SER A 423 -29.33 -8.49 -1.34
C SER A 423 -28.29 -8.04 -0.32
N ILE A 424 -27.04 -8.02 -0.76
CA ILE A 424 -25.91 -7.44 -0.03
C ILE A 424 -25.19 -6.41 -0.90
N LEU A 425 -24.52 -5.46 -0.23
CA LEU A 425 -23.67 -4.47 -0.88
C LEU A 425 -22.25 -5.02 -1.02
N ILE A 426 -21.69 -4.89 -2.22
CA ILE A 426 -20.33 -5.30 -2.55
C ILE A 426 -19.58 -4.13 -3.18
N PRO A 427 -18.38 -3.77 -2.72
CA PRO A 427 -17.59 -2.72 -3.38
C PRO A 427 -17.21 -3.12 -4.80
N LYS A 428 -17.39 -2.21 -5.74
CA LYS A 428 -16.93 -2.38 -7.12
C LYS A 428 -15.41 -2.47 -7.13
N SER A 429 -14.88 -3.58 -7.63
CA SER A 429 -13.45 -3.87 -7.72
C SER A 429 -12.98 -3.87 -9.18
N LYS A 430 -11.66 -3.96 -9.43
CA LYS A 430 -11.12 -4.16 -10.79
C LYS A 430 -11.81 -5.34 -11.49
N ARG A 431 -12.02 -6.44 -10.78
CA ARG A 431 -12.75 -7.62 -11.31
C ARG A 431 -14.18 -7.29 -11.72
N PHE A 432 -14.88 -6.42 -11.00
CA PHE A 432 -16.22 -5.95 -11.36
C PHE A 432 -16.21 -5.24 -12.72
N TYR A 433 -15.31 -4.27 -12.91
CA TYR A 433 -15.24 -3.51 -14.16
C TYR A 433 -14.75 -4.36 -15.34
N LEU A 434 -13.87 -5.32 -15.13
CA LEU A 434 -13.43 -6.26 -16.16
C LEU A 434 -14.56 -7.22 -16.59
N ALA A 435 -15.36 -7.69 -15.65
CA ALA A 435 -16.53 -8.52 -15.96
C ALA A 435 -17.58 -7.73 -16.77
N PHE A 436 -17.82 -6.47 -16.43
CA PHE A 436 -18.71 -5.58 -17.19
C PHE A 436 -18.21 -5.30 -18.62
N LYS A 437 -16.89 -5.15 -18.81
CA LYS A 437 -16.31 -5.01 -20.15
C LYS A 437 -16.54 -6.25 -21.02
N LYS A 438 -16.48 -7.45 -20.43
CA LYS A 438 -16.77 -8.71 -21.13
C LYS A 438 -18.25 -8.83 -21.52
N THR A 439 -19.18 -8.48 -20.60
CA THR A 439 -20.62 -8.57 -20.88
C THR A 439 -21.06 -7.56 -21.94
N ASN A 440 -20.54 -6.34 -21.93
CA ASN A 440 -20.88 -5.35 -22.98
C ASN A 440 -20.25 -5.68 -24.35
N LYS A 441 -19.07 -6.31 -24.40
CA LYS A 441 -18.53 -6.86 -25.66
C LYS A 441 -19.38 -8.01 -26.22
N ILE A 442 -19.94 -8.84 -25.33
CA ILE A 442 -20.83 -9.95 -25.72
C ILE A 442 -22.17 -9.41 -26.21
N SER A 443 -22.68 -8.31 -25.67
CA SER A 443 -23.93 -7.69 -26.12
C SER A 443 -23.83 -7.06 -27.52
N LEU A 444 -22.66 -6.56 -27.91
CA LEU A 444 -22.38 -6.00 -29.24
C LEU A 444 -22.12 -7.07 -30.31
N THR A 445 -21.99 -8.35 -29.93
CA THR A 445 -21.74 -9.47 -30.85
C THR A 445 -22.92 -10.42 -31.00
N LYS A 446 -24.13 -10.03 -30.59
CA LYS A 446 -25.38 -10.83 -30.76
C LYS A 446 -25.80 -11.02 -32.22
N GLY A 447 -25.02 -10.61 -33.19
CA GLY A 447 -25.31 -10.76 -34.62
C GLY A 447 -24.35 -11.69 -35.41
N ARG A 448 -23.32 -12.25 -34.83
CA ARG A 448 -22.45 -13.18 -35.58
C ARG A 448 -22.88 -14.63 -35.36
N ARG A 449 -23.48 -15.23 -36.40
CA ARG A 449 -23.66 -16.67 -36.56
C ARG A 449 -22.34 -17.39 -36.19
N TRP A 450 -22.43 -18.35 -35.29
CA TRP A 450 -21.34 -19.26 -34.93
C TRP A 450 -21.00 -20.11 -36.16
N THR A 451 -19.96 -19.73 -36.89
CA THR A 451 -19.39 -20.58 -37.92
C THR A 451 -18.52 -21.66 -37.26
N ASN A 452 -18.82 -22.90 -37.58
CA ASN A 452 -18.18 -24.13 -37.12
C ASN A 452 -16.64 -24.10 -37.24
N ARG A 453 -15.93 -23.74 -36.19
CA ARG A 453 -14.53 -24.18 -36.01
C ARG A 453 -14.55 -25.29 -34.96
N ARG A 454 -14.34 -26.53 -35.41
CA ARG A 454 -14.44 -27.76 -34.61
C ARG A 454 -13.27 -27.84 -33.62
N GLY A 455 -13.48 -27.52 -32.34
CA GLY A 455 -12.52 -27.73 -31.27
C GLY A 455 -12.81 -29.04 -30.53
N ASN A 456 -12.43 -30.19 -31.03
CA ASN A 456 -12.57 -31.46 -30.34
C ASN A 456 -11.35 -31.68 -29.42
N TYR A 457 -11.63 -31.89 -28.13
CA TYR A 457 -10.62 -32.25 -27.14
C TYR A 457 -10.83 -33.68 -26.66
N VAL A 458 -9.78 -34.50 -26.68
CA VAL A 458 -9.81 -35.87 -26.13
C VAL A 458 -9.38 -35.82 -24.67
N VAL A 459 -10.26 -36.24 -23.76
CA VAL A 459 -10.01 -36.30 -22.33
C VAL A 459 -8.82 -37.22 -22.04
N LYS A 460 -7.83 -36.72 -21.32
CA LYS A 460 -6.63 -37.44 -20.91
C LYS A 460 -6.81 -38.01 -19.49
N PRO A 461 -6.03 -39.01 -19.09
CA PRO A 461 -6.01 -39.48 -17.70
C PRO A 461 -5.70 -38.30 -16.75
N GLY A 462 -6.54 -38.15 -15.71
CA GLY A 462 -6.40 -37.05 -14.73
C GLY A 462 -7.12 -35.75 -15.05
N ASP A 463 -7.70 -35.61 -16.25
CA ASP A 463 -8.47 -34.39 -16.57
C ASP A 463 -9.77 -34.32 -15.76
N THR A 464 -10.09 -33.11 -15.30
CA THR A 464 -11.43 -32.78 -14.82
C THR A 464 -12.07 -31.73 -15.73
N LEU A 465 -13.41 -31.71 -15.79
CA LEU A 465 -14.13 -30.68 -16.56
C LEU A 465 -13.72 -29.25 -16.14
N TRP A 466 -13.33 -29.08 -14.89
CA TRP A 466 -12.88 -27.78 -14.37
C TRP A 466 -11.48 -27.39 -14.86
N ASP A 467 -10.53 -28.35 -14.87
CA ASP A 467 -9.18 -28.15 -15.36
C ASP A 467 -9.16 -27.90 -16.87
N ILE A 468 -9.99 -28.66 -17.61
CA ILE A 468 -10.20 -28.43 -19.04
C ILE A 468 -10.75 -27.03 -19.29
N ALA A 469 -11.76 -26.59 -18.53
CA ALA A 469 -12.33 -25.26 -18.63
C ALA A 469 -11.29 -24.17 -18.35
N LYS A 470 -10.44 -24.37 -17.35
CA LYS A 470 -9.35 -23.44 -16.98
C LYS A 470 -8.27 -23.41 -18.07
N ARG A 471 -7.86 -24.57 -18.58
CA ARG A 471 -6.83 -24.72 -19.64
C ARG A 471 -7.23 -23.99 -20.93
N PHE A 472 -8.47 -24.18 -21.36
CA PHE A 472 -8.99 -23.53 -22.57
C PHE A 472 -9.59 -22.14 -22.36
N LYS A 473 -9.47 -21.59 -21.15
CA LYS A 473 -10.00 -20.25 -20.77
C LYS A 473 -11.50 -20.09 -21.06
N VAL A 474 -12.26 -21.17 -21.05
CA VAL A 474 -13.72 -21.18 -21.19
C VAL A 474 -14.40 -21.42 -19.83
N SER A 475 -15.69 -21.07 -19.70
CA SER A 475 -16.38 -21.37 -18.46
C SER A 475 -16.75 -22.86 -18.40
N LEU A 476 -16.72 -23.47 -17.18
CA LEU A 476 -17.23 -24.84 -17.00
C LEU A 476 -18.64 -24.99 -17.54
N LYS A 477 -19.52 -23.99 -17.34
CA LYS A 477 -20.87 -23.98 -17.88
C LYS A 477 -20.88 -24.08 -19.42
N THR A 478 -19.93 -23.42 -20.09
CA THR A 478 -19.79 -23.46 -21.55
C THR A 478 -19.45 -24.86 -22.05
N ILE A 479 -18.52 -25.59 -21.39
CA ILE A 479 -18.19 -26.96 -21.73
C ILE A 479 -19.38 -27.89 -21.47
N LEU A 480 -20.05 -27.77 -20.31
CA LEU A 480 -21.21 -28.59 -19.97
C LEU A 480 -22.33 -28.46 -21.00
N VAL A 481 -22.71 -27.22 -21.35
CA VAL A 481 -23.77 -26.95 -22.34
C VAL A 481 -23.39 -27.45 -23.73
N ALA A 482 -22.13 -27.20 -24.16
CA ALA A 482 -21.66 -27.58 -25.49
C ALA A 482 -21.59 -29.10 -25.71
N ASN A 483 -21.45 -29.86 -24.62
CA ASN A 483 -21.37 -31.32 -24.63
C ASN A 483 -22.59 -32.01 -24.06
N ARG A 484 -23.68 -31.30 -23.78
CA ARG A 484 -24.89 -31.84 -23.15
C ARG A 484 -24.62 -32.57 -21.83
N LEU A 485 -23.60 -32.10 -21.07
CA LEU A 485 -23.22 -32.63 -19.77
C LEU A 485 -23.83 -31.82 -18.63
N ASN A 486 -23.98 -32.43 -17.48
CA ASN A 486 -24.41 -31.77 -16.24
C ASN A 486 -23.23 -31.74 -15.22
N LYS A 487 -23.41 -31.07 -14.07
CA LYS A 487 -22.38 -30.95 -13.03
C LYS A 487 -21.98 -32.27 -12.35
N ARG A 488 -22.77 -33.31 -12.49
CA ARG A 488 -22.53 -34.65 -11.95
C ARG A 488 -21.96 -35.61 -13.00
N SER A 489 -21.85 -35.17 -14.27
CA SER A 489 -21.31 -36.00 -15.35
C SER A 489 -19.84 -36.33 -15.09
N ILE A 490 -19.49 -37.59 -15.21
CA ILE A 490 -18.13 -38.11 -15.09
C ILE A 490 -17.53 -38.16 -16.48
N ILE A 491 -16.39 -37.54 -16.69
CA ILE A 491 -15.59 -37.67 -17.93
C ILE A 491 -14.55 -38.76 -17.74
N ARG A 492 -14.33 -39.57 -18.79
CA ARG A 492 -13.36 -40.70 -18.79
C ARG A 492 -12.25 -40.42 -19.81
N PRO A 493 -11.02 -40.89 -19.57
CA PRO A 493 -9.96 -40.84 -20.59
C PRO A 493 -10.44 -41.42 -21.92
N GLY A 494 -10.09 -40.75 -23.03
CA GLY A 494 -10.57 -41.11 -24.36
C GLY A 494 -11.89 -40.43 -24.79
N MET A 495 -12.67 -39.88 -23.88
CA MET A 495 -13.91 -39.20 -24.20
C MET A 495 -13.62 -37.92 -25.02
N LYS A 496 -14.36 -37.74 -26.12
CA LYS A 496 -14.26 -36.53 -26.95
C LYS A 496 -15.18 -35.44 -26.45
N LEU A 497 -14.61 -34.27 -26.08
CA LEU A 497 -15.37 -33.11 -25.66
C LEU A 497 -15.24 -31.99 -26.70
N TYR A 498 -16.35 -31.38 -27.02
CA TYR A 498 -16.35 -30.15 -27.82
C TYR A 498 -16.08 -28.95 -26.92
N ILE A 499 -14.96 -28.25 -27.19
CA ILE A 499 -14.58 -27.05 -26.47
C ILE A 499 -14.84 -25.84 -27.37
N PRO A 500 -15.83 -25.01 -27.08
CA PRO A 500 -16.13 -23.82 -27.88
C PRO A 500 -15.10 -22.71 -27.62
N ILE A 501 -13.97 -22.77 -28.33
CA ILE A 501 -12.90 -21.79 -28.26
C ILE A 501 -13.00 -20.81 -29.41
N THR A 502 -12.66 -19.53 -29.11
CA THR A 502 -12.68 -18.45 -30.11
C THR A 502 -11.33 -18.27 -30.81
N ASP A 503 -10.27 -18.94 -30.37
CA ASP A 503 -8.91 -18.81 -30.90
C ASP A 503 -8.23 -20.18 -31.06
N TYR A 504 -7.86 -20.53 -32.30
CA TYR A 504 -7.19 -21.79 -32.67
C TYR A 504 -5.77 -21.91 -32.08
N LYS A 505 -5.07 -20.78 -31.80
CA LYS A 505 -3.73 -20.81 -31.19
C LYS A 505 -3.73 -21.38 -29.77
N SER A 506 -4.86 -21.25 -29.06
CA SER A 506 -5.01 -21.80 -27.72
C SER A 506 -5.23 -23.33 -27.66
N LEU A 507 -5.56 -23.99 -28.77
CA LEU A 507 -5.65 -25.45 -28.87
C LEU A 507 -4.27 -26.13 -28.83
N LYS A 508 -3.29 -25.60 -29.56
CA LYS A 508 -1.94 -26.19 -29.60
C LYS A 508 -1.22 -26.09 -28.27
N SER A 509 -1.37 -24.98 -27.55
CA SER A 509 -0.76 -24.81 -26.23
C SER A 509 -1.42 -25.64 -25.10
N ALA A 510 -2.65 -26.10 -25.31
CA ALA A 510 -3.39 -26.90 -24.32
C ALA A 510 -3.17 -28.41 -24.44
N GLN A 511 -2.49 -28.87 -25.50
CA GLN A 511 -2.16 -30.29 -25.72
C GLN A 511 -0.85 -30.72 -25.05
N ARG A 512 -0.29 -29.97 -24.11
CA ARG A 512 0.91 -30.38 -23.36
C ARG A 512 0.70 -31.74 -22.72
N ALA A 513 1.63 -32.66 -22.98
CA ALA A 513 1.57 -34.03 -22.49
C ALA A 513 1.72 -34.05 -20.95
N LEU A 514 0.78 -34.68 -20.27
CA LEU A 514 0.91 -34.98 -18.85
C LEU A 514 1.73 -36.26 -18.71
N LYS A 515 2.84 -36.21 -17.96
CA LYS A 515 3.62 -37.40 -17.60
C LYS A 515 3.05 -37.99 -16.31
N GLN A 516 2.73 -39.27 -16.34
CA GLN A 516 2.32 -40.00 -15.15
C GLN A 516 3.55 -40.39 -14.32
N ILE A 517 3.56 -40.05 -13.03
CA ILE A 517 4.54 -40.50 -12.05
C ILE A 517 3.84 -41.39 -11.03
N LEU A 518 4.46 -42.51 -10.69
CA LEU A 518 4.07 -43.37 -9.59
C LEU A 518 4.96 -43.01 -8.39
N TYR A 519 4.37 -42.33 -7.42
CA TYR A 519 5.06 -41.94 -6.20
C TYR A 519 4.83 -42.94 -5.09
N ARG A 520 5.90 -43.47 -4.50
CA ARG A 520 5.81 -44.37 -3.32
C ARG A 520 5.78 -43.52 -2.06
N VAL A 521 4.72 -43.62 -1.26
CA VAL A 521 4.52 -42.90 -0.01
C VAL A 521 5.63 -43.24 0.97
N LYS A 522 6.25 -42.24 1.59
CA LYS A 522 7.30 -42.39 2.60
C LYS A 522 6.71 -42.16 4.00
N LYS A 523 7.44 -42.62 5.04
CA LYS A 523 7.08 -42.33 6.44
C LYS A 523 6.98 -40.82 6.68
N GLY A 524 5.83 -40.36 7.20
CA GLY A 524 5.54 -38.92 7.41
C GLY A 524 4.85 -38.20 6.25
N ASP A 525 4.67 -38.84 5.08
CA ASP A 525 3.91 -38.24 3.97
C ASP A 525 2.41 -38.21 4.28
N ASN A 526 1.79 -37.14 3.80
CA ASN A 526 0.33 -37.04 3.73
C ASN A 526 -0.07 -36.49 2.35
N LEU A 527 -1.34 -36.71 1.98
CA LEU A 527 -1.86 -36.31 0.65
C LEU A 527 -1.65 -34.81 0.34
N TRP A 528 -1.70 -33.95 1.35
CA TRP A 528 -1.46 -32.53 1.17
C TRP A 528 0.03 -32.22 0.89
N GLY A 529 0.94 -32.84 1.64
CA GLY A 529 2.38 -32.73 1.44
C GLY A 529 2.83 -33.23 0.07
N ILE A 530 2.33 -34.39 -0.34
CA ILE A 530 2.58 -34.98 -1.67
C ILE A 530 2.04 -34.02 -2.77
N ALA A 531 0.81 -33.53 -2.62
CA ALA A 531 0.22 -32.59 -3.56
C ALA A 531 1.08 -31.33 -3.74
N ARG A 532 1.55 -30.76 -2.62
CA ARG A 532 2.44 -29.60 -2.62
C ARG A 532 3.79 -29.86 -3.28
N LYS A 533 4.38 -31.02 -3.03
CA LYS A 533 5.68 -31.43 -3.59
C LYS A 533 5.66 -31.50 -5.11
N PHE A 534 4.55 -31.95 -5.70
CA PHE A 534 4.41 -32.11 -7.15
C PHE A 534 3.61 -30.99 -7.83
N GLY A 535 3.33 -29.89 -7.12
CA GLY A 535 2.60 -28.75 -7.69
C GLY A 535 1.15 -29.01 -8.09
N VAL A 536 0.53 -30.06 -7.51
CA VAL A 536 -0.84 -30.48 -7.79
C VAL A 536 -1.76 -30.22 -6.59
N THR A 537 -3.06 -30.33 -6.76
CA THR A 537 -4.00 -30.17 -5.64
C THR A 537 -4.30 -31.50 -4.98
N THR A 538 -4.61 -31.50 -3.67
CA THR A 538 -5.03 -32.72 -2.94
C THR A 538 -6.25 -33.36 -3.60
N ASN A 539 -7.20 -32.59 -4.13
CA ASN A 539 -8.35 -33.09 -4.86
C ASN A 539 -7.98 -33.85 -6.14
N GLN A 540 -6.93 -33.39 -6.85
CA GLN A 540 -6.39 -34.09 -8.01
C GLN A 540 -5.82 -35.46 -7.62
N LEU A 541 -5.00 -35.50 -6.54
CA LEU A 541 -4.48 -36.80 -6.03
C LEU A 541 -5.59 -37.75 -5.63
N LEU A 542 -6.61 -37.29 -4.93
CA LEU A 542 -7.78 -38.10 -4.55
C LEU A 542 -8.49 -38.65 -5.79
N THR A 543 -8.73 -37.83 -6.80
CA THR A 543 -9.41 -38.20 -8.04
C THR A 543 -8.60 -39.20 -8.86
N TRP A 544 -7.29 -38.99 -9.01
CA TRP A 544 -6.40 -39.83 -9.81
C TRP A 544 -6.19 -41.21 -9.21
N ASN A 545 -6.34 -41.32 -7.89
CA ASN A 545 -6.11 -42.55 -7.15
C ASN A 545 -7.42 -43.18 -6.62
N ASN A 546 -8.56 -42.64 -7.02
CA ASN A 546 -9.88 -43.08 -6.56
C ASN A 546 -10.05 -43.10 -5.02
N LEU A 547 -9.39 -42.13 -4.35
CA LEU A 547 -9.40 -41.97 -2.90
C LEU A 547 -10.54 -41.07 -2.44
N LYS A 548 -11.13 -41.35 -1.29
CA LYS A 548 -12.12 -40.50 -0.61
C LYS A 548 -11.39 -39.41 0.20
N LYS A 549 -12.08 -38.33 0.54
CA LYS A 549 -11.51 -37.18 1.30
C LYS A 549 -10.88 -37.60 2.64
N ASN A 550 -11.35 -38.66 3.23
CA ASN A 550 -10.88 -39.18 4.51
C ASN A 550 -10.00 -40.45 4.36
N SER A 551 -9.58 -40.80 3.14
CA SER A 551 -8.68 -41.94 2.92
C SER A 551 -7.33 -41.68 3.56
N ARG A 552 -6.82 -42.65 4.29
CA ARG A 552 -5.46 -42.68 4.84
C ARG A 552 -4.53 -43.29 3.80
N ILE A 553 -3.31 -42.80 3.74
CA ILE A 553 -2.21 -43.34 2.94
C ILE A 553 -1.13 -43.83 3.88
N TYR A 554 -0.50 -44.95 3.56
CA TYR A 554 0.52 -45.59 4.38
C TYR A 554 1.88 -45.62 3.66
N PRO A 555 2.99 -45.63 4.38
CA PRO A 555 4.30 -45.82 3.78
C PRO A 555 4.30 -47.09 2.92
N GLY A 556 4.77 -46.97 1.66
CA GLY A 556 4.74 -48.03 0.68
C GLY A 556 3.63 -47.90 -0.37
N ASP A 557 2.54 -47.19 -0.10
CA ASP A 557 1.45 -46.97 -1.06
C ASP A 557 1.96 -46.29 -2.33
N LYS A 558 1.40 -46.70 -3.47
CA LYS A 558 1.75 -46.11 -4.78
C LYS A 558 0.69 -45.11 -5.20
N ILE A 559 1.03 -43.84 -5.21
CA ILE A 559 0.16 -42.71 -5.61
C ILE A 559 0.46 -42.28 -7.04
N LYS A 560 -0.54 -42.34 -7.91
CA LYS A 560 -0.48 -41.81 -9.28
C LYS A 560 -0.56 -40.32 -9.28
N ILE A 561 0.44 -39.66 -9.89
CA ILE A 561 0.53 -38.20 -10.00
C ILE A 561 0.73 -37.85 -11.46
N PHE A 562 -0.01 -36.86 -11.97
CA PHE A 562 0.14 -36.37 -13.34
C PHE A 562 0.71 -34.96 -13.32
N ILE A 563 1.91 -34.75 -13.89
CA ILE A 563 2.59 -33.46 -13.99
C ILE A 563 2.70 -32.99 -15.44
N GLU A 564 2.67 -31.67 -15.65
CA GLU A 564 2.93 -31.09 -16.98
C GLU A 564 4.43 -31.20 -17.28
N VAL A 565 4.80 -31.76 -18.42
CA VAL A 565 6.18 -31.73 -18.94
C VAL A 565 6.36 -30.40 -19.64
N VAL A 566 7.23 -29.57 -19.08
CA VAL A 566 7.78 -28.41 -19.80
C VAL A 566 8.95 -28.95 -20.60
N GLU A 567 8.78 -29.11 -21.90
CA GLU A 567 9.93 -29.28 -22.79
C GLU A 567 10.72 -27.96 -22.79
N ASN A 568 11.98 -28.04 -22.33
CA ASN A 568 12.95 -26.94 -22.37
C ASN A 568 13.30 -26.62 -23.82
#